data_006275280e7706ada56d958b3d343730
#
_entry.id   006275280e7706ada56d958b3d343730
#
_cell.length_a   1.000
_cell.length_b   1.000
_cell.length_c   1.000
_cell.angle_alpha   90.00
_cell.angle_beta   90.00
_cell.angle_gamma   90.00
#
_symmetry.space_group_name_H-M   'P 1'
#
loop_
_entity.id
_entity.type
_entity.pdbx_description
1 polymer ?
#
loop_
_entity_poly.entity_id
_entity_poly.type
_entity_poly.pdbx_seq_one_letter_code
_entity_poly.pdbx_strand_id
1 'polypeptide(L)'
;WIIPDEILAGFQCVVFHMTDLPYGRGGSPLQNLIVRGIKETVVSAIKCVKELDAGPIYLKMPLTLEGTAQEILDRASIVIEQMIIKIVDGQAVLKDQVGDVVSFTRRVADEGDLSHLETTDQIYDYIRMLDADNYPNAFIKIGNFRLDFSSAKNVDGNIQAVVRFHRSDND
;
A
#
# COMPACT_ATOMS: atom_id res chain seq x y z
N TRP A 1 11.24 6.23 6.65
CA TRP A 1 12.09 7.42 6.81
C TRP A 1 11.20 8.62 7.08
N ILE A 2 11.57 9.44 8.08
CA ILE A 2 10.87 10.69 8.46
C ILE A 2 11.73 11.85 7.96
N ILE A 3 11.11 12.84 7.31
CA ILE A 3 11.80 14.02 6.80
C ILE A 3 12.29 14.85 8.01
N PRO A 4 13.61 15.19 8.10
CA PRO A 4 14.14 16.02 9.18
C PRO A 4 13.50 17.42 9.23
N ASP A 5 13.38 17.96 10.43
CA ASP A 5 12.76 19.29 10.67
C ASP A 5 13.48 20.41 9.90
N GLU A 6 14.79 20.33 9.71
CA GLU A 6 15.57 21.32 8.94
C GLU A 6 15.15 21.35 7.47
N ILE A 7 14.83 20.19 6.88
CA ILE A 7 14.33 20.12 5.50
C ILE A 7 12.93 20.70 5.41
N LEU A 8 12.05 20.35 6.37
CA LEU A 8 10.68 20.89 6.42
C LEU A 8 10.65 22.43 6.62
N ALA A 9 11.63 22.99 7.35
CA ALA A 9 11.74 24.43 7.57
C ALA A 9 12.26 25.18 6.33
N GLY A 10 13.12 24.54 5.52
CA GLY A 10 13.78 25.19 4.37
C GLY A 10 13.11 24.92 3.02
N PHE A 11 12.28 23.89 2.92
CA PHE A 11 11.71 23.44 1.64
C PHE A 11 10.23 23.10 1.73
N GLN A 12 9.53 23.31 0.62
CA GLN A 12 8.17 22.82 0.46
C GLN A 12 8.20 21.35 0.06
N CYS A 13 7.97 20.45 1.02
CA CYS A 13 7.99 19.02 0.80
C CYS A 13 6.58 18.50 0.49
N VAL A 14 6.47 17.64 -0.53
CA VAL A 14 5.22 16.97 -0.92
C VAL A 14 5.37 15.47 -0.68
N VAL A 15 4.35 14.87 -0.09
CA VAL A 15 4.24 13.41 0.10
C VAL A 15 3.05 12.90 -0.70
N PHE A 16 3.23 11.76 -1.34
CA PHE A 16 2.17 11.04 -2.05
C PHE A 16 1.73 9.83 -1.23
N HIS A 17 0.48 9.81 -0.83
CA HIS A 17 -0.09 8.78 0.03
C HIS A 17 -1.26 8.07 -0.67
N MET A 18 -1.26 6.73 -0.68
CA MET A 18 -2.22 5.93 -1.46
C MET A 18 -3.54 5.68 -0.71
N THR A 19 -4.10 6.70 -0.08
CA THR A 19 -5.45 6.64 0.53
C THR A 19 -6.20 7.94 0.32
N ASP A 20 -7.51 7.88 0.51
CA ASP A 20 -8.39 9.05 0.49
C ASP A 20 -8.34 9.78 1.85
N LEU A 21 -7.21 10.48 2.10
CA LEU A 21 -7.00 11.22 3.35
C LEU A 21 -8.17 12.16 3.69
N PRO A 22 -8.57 12.20 4.98
CA PRO A 22 -7.91 11.74 6.19
C PRO A 22 -8.12 10.25 6.51
N TYR A 23 -8.82 9.48 5.69
CA TYR A 23 -8.93 8.03 5.87
C TYR A 23 -7.61 7.34 5.52
N GLY A 24 -7.08 6.51 6.44
CA GLY A 24 -5.91 5.68 6.20
C GLY A 24 -4.58 6.40 6.34
N ARG A 25 -4.43 7.39 7.25
CA ARG A 25 -3.12 7.91 7.66
C ARG A 25 -2.27 6.79 8.25
N GLY A 26 -0.96 6.81 8.02
CA GLY A 26 -0.01 5.89 8.65
C GLY A 26 0.53 4.81 7.71
N GLY A 27 0.88 3.63 8.26
CA GLY A 27 1.68 2.62 7.59
C GLY A 27 0.92 1.67 6.68
N SER A 28 1.64 1.12 5.68
CA SER A 28 1.16 0.06 4.77
C SER A 28 -0.21 0.37 4.14
N PRO A 29 -0.40 1.55 3.52
CA PRO A 29 -1.71 1.98 3.02
C PRO A 29 -2.30 0.97 2.02
N LEU A 30 -1.52 0.53 1.04
CA LEU A 30 -1.94 -0.43 0.01
C LEU A 30 -2.49 -1.73 0.61
N GLN A 31 -1.69 -2.38 1.46
CA GLN A 31 -2.05 -3.66 2.09
C GLN A 31 -3.27 -3.49 3.01
N ASN A 32 -3.31 -2.40 3.78
CA ASN A 32 -4.44 -2.11 4.65
C ASN A 32 -5.75 -1.85 3.91
N LEU A 33 -5.71 -1.29 2.71
CA LEU A 33 -6.89 -1.12 1.86
C LEU A 33 -7.36 -2.46 1.30
N ILE A 34 -6.43 -3.28 0.77
CA ILE A 34 -6.75 -4.57 0.14
C ILE A 34 -7.39 -5.54 1.13
N VAL A 35 -6.81 -5.70 2.35
CA VAL A 35 -7.40 -6.60 3.36
C VAL A 35 -8.78 -6.15 3.86
N ARG A 36 -9.18 -4.91 3.61
CA ARG A 36 -10.53 -4.39 3.87
C ARG A 36 -11.48 -4.54 2.68
N GLY A 37 -11.03 -5.21 1.60
CA GLY A 37 -11.82 -5.44 0.40
C GLY A 37 -12.04 -4.18 -0.46
N ILE A 38 -11.25 -3.12 -0.23
CA ILE A 38 -11.33 -1.88 -1.01
C ILE A 38 -10.67 -2.13 -2.37
N LYS A 39 -11.40 -1.81 -3.45
CA LYS A 39 -10.96 -2.05 -4.83
C LYS A 39 -10.48 -0.79 -5.55
N GLU A 40 -10.87 0.37 -5.04
CA GLU A 40 -10.52 1.67 -5.61
C GLU A 40 -10.13 2.63 -4.49
N THR A 41 -9.19 3.51 -4.76
CA THR A 41 -8.73 4.55 -3.85
C THR A 41 -8.29 5.78 -4.63
N VAL A 42 -7.62 6.69 -3.97
CA VAL A 42 -6.92 7.81 -4.60
C VAL A 42 -5.48 7.87 -4.12
N VAL A 43 -4.62 8.48 -4.92
CA VAL A 43 -3.36 9.02 -4.43
C VAL A 43 -3.63 10.45 -3.96
N SER A 44 -3.33 10.73 -2.69
CA SER A 44 -3.40 12.07 -2.10
C SER A 44 -2.01 12.70 -2.09
N ALA A 45 -1.80 13.80 -2.81
CA ALA A 45 -0.60 14.63 -2.69
C ALA A 45 -0.81 15.64 -1.58
N ILE A 46 0.00 15.59 -0.53
CA ILE A 46 -0.13 16.44 0.64
C ILE A 46 1.14 17.24 0.90
N LYS A 47 1.00 18.43 1.47
CA LYS A 47 2.13 19.15 2.06
C LYS A 47 2.63 18.36 3.27
N CYS A 48 3.93 18.07 3.29
CA CYS A 48 4.52 17.42 4.44
C CYS A 48 4.53 18.36 5.66
N VAL A 49 4.03 17.87 6.79
CA VAL A 49 4.02 18.54 8.10
C VAL A 49 4.57 17.58 9.14
N LYS A 50 4.79 18.06 10.37
CA LYS A 50 5.36 17.25 11.46
C LYS A 50 4.45 16.07 11.85
N GLU A 51 3.14 16.26 11.81
CA GLU A 51 2.16 15.19 12.08
C GLU A 51 2.03 14.29 10.85
N LEU A 52 2.11 12.96 11.07
CA LEU A 52 2.12 11.97 10.01
C LEU A 52 0.84 12.03 9.16
N ASP A 53 1.01 12.22 7.85
CA ASP A 53 -0.03 12.26 6.82
C ASP A 53 -1.19 13.23 7.09
N ALA A 54 -0.94 14.27 7.94
CA ALA A 54 -1.96 15.22 8.37
C ALA A 54 -1.94 16.56 7.61
N GLY A 55 -0.98 16.77 6.73
CA GLY A 55 -0.85 18.02 5.99
C GLY A 55 -2.00 18.31 5.03
N PRO A 56 -2.19 19.58 4.67
CA PRO A 56 -3.20 19.95 3.68
C PRO A 56 -2.92 19.34 2.31
N ILE A 57 -3.98 19.08 1.56
CA ILE A 57 -3.98 18.34 0.30
C ILE A 57 -3.79 19.31 -0.86
N TYR A 58 -2.85 19.04 -1.76
CA TYR A 58 -2.71 19.71 -3.05
C TYR A 58 -3.77 19.24 -4.04
N LEU A 59 -3.85 17.94 -4.25
CA LEU A 59 -4.84 17.29 -5.12
C LEU A 59 -4.93 15.79 -4.79
N LYS A 60 -5.99 15.16 -5.28
CA LYS A 60 -6.23 13.74 -5.25
C LYS A 60 -6.46 13.23 -6.66
N MET A 61 -5.94 12.04 -7.00
CA MET A 61 -6.19 11.39 -8.28
C MET A 61 -6.55 9.91 -8.06
N PRO A 62 -7.50 9.37 -8.86
CA PRO A 62 -8.00 8.00 -8.67
C PRO A 62 -6.91 6.96 -8.93
N LEU A 63 -6.98 5.85 -8.17
CA LEU A 63 -6.12 4.68 -8.30
C LEU A 63 -6.94 3.41 -8.09
N THR A 64 -6.96 2.51 -9.08
CA THR A 64 -7.54 1.16 -8.91
C THR A 64 -6.55 0.24 -8.20
N LEU A 65 -7.08 -0.61 -7.31
CA LEU A 65 -6.32 -1.61 -6.55
C LEU A 65 -6.45 -3.02 -7.14
N GLU A 66 -6.77 -3.12 -8.43
CA GLU A 66 -6.77 -4.38 -9.15
C GLU A 66 -5.34 -4.87 -9.46
N GLY A 67 -5.15 -6.19 -9.44
CA GLY A 67 -3.87 -6.83 -9.73
C GLY A 67 -2.97 -7.00 -8.52
N THR A 68 -1.68 -7.25 -8.76
CA THR A 68 -0.64 -7.41 -7.76
C THR A 68 -0.20 -6.07 -7.17
N ALA A 69 0.47 -6.13 -6.01
CA ALA A 69 1.06 -4.93 -5.42
C ALA A 69 2.02 -4.22 -6.39
N GLN A 70 2.82 -4.98 -7.17
CA GLN A 70 3.72 -4.39 -8.16
C GLN A 70 2.95 -3.63 -9.24
N GLU A 71 1.91 -4.22 -9.82
CA GLU A 71 1.10 -3.57 -10.85
C GLU A 71 0.38 -2.31 -10.33
N ILE A 72 -0.03 -2.33 -9.05
CA ILE A 72 -0.64 -1.16 -8.41
C ILE A 72 0.39 -0.05 -8.18
N LEU A 73 1.60 -0.40 -7.73
CA LEU A 73 2.70 0.56 -7.55
C LEU A 73 3.14 1.18 -8.88
N ASP A 74 3.19 0.40 -9.96
CA ASP A 74 3.51 0.90 -11.29
C ASP A 74 2.45 1.90 -11.79
N ARG A 75 1.16 1.60 -11.59
CA ARG A 75 0.07 2.55 -11.88
C ARG A 75 0.15 3.80 -11.00
N ALA A 76 0.44 3.64 -9.71
CA ALA A 76 0.58 4.75 -8.80
C ALA A 76 1.73 5.68 -9.21
N SER A 77 2.85 5.14 -9.73
CA SER A 77 3.98 5.95 -10.20
C SER A 77 3.57 6.87 -11.37
N ILE A 78 2.77 6.37 -12.31
CA ILE A 78 2.24 7.17 -13.43
C ILE A 78 1.30 8.27 -12.92
N VAL A 79 0.44 7.95 -11.96
CA VAL A 79 -0.47 8.93 -11.33
C VAL A 79 0.34 10.00 -10.61
N ILE A 80 1.36 9.62 -9.85
CA ILE A 80 2.25 10.54 -9.12
C ILE A 80 2.99 11.47 -10.07
N GLU A 81 3.51 10.97 -11.19
CA GLU A 81 4.16 11.80 -12.22
C GLU A 81 3.24 12.92 -12.71
N GLN A 82 1.99 12.59 -13.05
CA GLN A 82 0.99 13.57 -13.47
C GLN A 82 0.66 14.58 -12.36
N MET A 83 0.63 14.13 -11.09
CA MET A 83 0.39 15.00 -9.94
C MET A 83 1.55 15.97 -9.72
N ILE A 84 2.79 15.53 -9.88
CA ILE A 84 4.00 16.37 -9.78
C ILE A 84 3.92 17.51 -10.81
N ILE A 85 3.63 17.20 -12.07
CA ILE A 85 3.50 18.20 -13.13
C ILE A 85 2.47 19.26 -12.74
N LYS A 86 1.27 18.85 -12.31
CA LYS A 86 0.20 19.78 -11.91
C LYS A 86 0.57 20.66 -10.72
N ILE A 87 1.32 20.13 -9.76
CA ILE A 87 1.77 20.89 -8.58
C ILE A 87 2.82 21.91 -8.99
N VAL A 88 3.81 21.51 -9.80
CA VAL A 88 4.89 22.39 -10.26
C VAL A 88 4.35 23.51 -11.15
N ASP A 89 3.37 23.23 -12.00
CA ASP A 89 2.70 24.22 -12.84
C ASP A 89 1.75 25.17 -12.08
N GLY A 90 1.67 25.02 -10.75
CA GLY A 90 0.81 25.88 -9.91
C GLY A 90 -0.69 25.65 -10.06
N GLN A 91 -1.10 24.51 -10.63
CA GLN A 91 -2.51 24.16 -10.85
C GLN A 91 -3.20 23.60 -9.60
N ALA A 92 -2.44 23.36 -8.51
CA ALA A 92 -2.94 22.78 -7.27
C ALA A 92 -3.03 23.83 -6.17
N VAL A 93 -4.17 23.89 -5.49
CA VAL A 93 -4.41 24.77 -4.35
C VAL A 93 -4.57 23.94 -3.09
N LEU A 94 -3.80 24.26 -2.07
CA LEU A 94 -3.85 23.59 -0.77
C LEU A 94 -5.23 23.72 -0.12
N LYS A 95 -5.76 22.58 0.35
CA LYS A 95 -7.02 22.49 1.09
C LYS A 95 -6.81 21.60 2.32
N ASP A 96 -7.38 21.98 3.43
CA ASP A 96 -7.34 21.15 4.64
C ASP A 96 -8.05 19.81 4.39
N GLN A 97 -7.59 18.80 5.10
CA GLN A 97 -8.26 17.49 5.11
C GLN A 97 -9.62 17.63 5.82
N VAL A 98 -10.68 17.06 5.23
CA VAL A 98 -12.05 17.10 5.78
C VAL A 98 -12.57 15.67 5.87
N GLY A 99 -13.15 15.31 7.00
CA GLY A 99 -13.74 14.00 7.27
C GLY A 99 -13.13 13.33 8.51
N ASP A 100 -13.56 12.09 8.76
CA ASP A 100 -13.11 11.31 9.91
C ASP A 100 -11.69 10.79 9.70
N VAL A 101 -10.83 10.98 10.70
CA VAL A 101 -9.46 10.49 10.69
C VAL A 101 -9.46 9.02 11.06
N VAL A 102 -8.98 8.18 10.12
CA VAL A 102 -8.72 6.76 10.37
C VAL A 102 -7.23 6.51 10.21
N SER A 103 -6.60 5.88 11.20
CA SER A 103 -5.18 5.54 11.16
C SER A 103 -4.95 4.08 10.82
N PHE A 104 -3.96 3.81 9.97
CA PHE A 104 -3.50 2.48 9.64
C PHE A 104 -2.20 2.15 10.38
N THR A 105 -2.16 0.94 10.96
CA THR A 105 -0.94 0.40 11.54
C THR A 105 -0.05 -0.17 10.43
N ARG A 106 1.26 0.04 10.55
CA ARG A 106 2.22 -0.58 9.64
C ARG A 106 2.18 -2.09 9.83
N ARG A 107 1.97 -2.80 8.72
CA ARG A 107 1.98 -4.27 8.72
C ARG A 107 3.41 -4.80 8.83
N VAL A 108 3.54 -5.96 9.48
CA VAL A 108 4.80 -6.70 9.62
C VAL A 108 4.78 -7.98 8.77
N ALA A 109 5.96 -8.53 8.48
CA ALA A 109 6.08 -9.70 7.59
C ALA A 109 5.25 -10.92 8.06
N ASP A 110 5.15 -11.14 9.38
CA ASP A 110 4.40 -12.26 9.95
C ASP A 110 2.88 -12.17 9.69
N GLU A 111 2.35 -10.99 9.44
CA GLU A 111 0.94 -10.81 9.05
C GLU A 111 0.63 -11.29 7.61
N GLY A 112 1.65 -11.77 6.89
CA GLY A 112 1.50 -12.44 5.59
C GLY A 112 1.20 -13.94 5.68
N ASP A 113 1.06 -14.50 6.88
CA ASP A 113 0.69 -15.91 7.08
C ASP A 113 -0.74 -16.18 6.58
N LEU A 114 -0.88 -17.14 5.66
CA LEU A 114 -2.16 -17.52 5.08
C LEU A 114 -2.93 -18.56 5.92
N SER A 115 -2.30 -19.18 6.92
CA SER A 115 -2.82 -20.32 7.65
C SER A 115 -4.11 -20.04 8.45
N HIS A 116 -4.40 -18.76 8.72
CA HIS A 116 -5.57 -18.33 9.47
C HIS A 116 -6.71 -17.81 8.59
N LEU A 117 -6.54 -17.82 7.26
CA LEU A 117 -7.54 -17.31 6.32
C LEU A 117 -8.57 -18.40 5.99
N GLU A 118 -9.82 -17.99 5.85
CA GLU A 118 -10.95 -18.91 5.72
C GLU A 118 -11.56 -18.96 4.31
N THR A 119 -11.25 -17.95 3.46
CA THR A 119 -11.84 -17.86 2.12
C THR A 119 -10.81 -17.72 1.02
N THR A 120 -11.16 -18.17 -0.19
CA THR A 120 -10.30 -18.02 -1.37
C THR A 120 -10.04 -16.56 -1.71
N ASP A 121 -11.00 -15.67 -1.50
CA ASP A 121 -10.84 -14.24 -1.74
C ASP A 121 -9.80 -13.62 -0.79
N GLN A 122 -9.82 -13.99 0.50
CA GLN A 122 -8.80 -13.56 1.45
C GLN A 122 -7.41 -14.07 1.04
N ILE A 123 -7.29 -15.35 0.66
CA ILE A 123 -6.02 -15.92 0.19
C ILE A 123 -5.50 -15.17 -1.02
N TYR A 124 -6.38 -14.90 -2.01
CA TYR A 124 -6.02 -14.11 -3.19
C TYR A 124 -5.51 -12.72 -2.82
N ASP A 125 -6.25 -11.99 -1.99
CA ASP A 125 -5.90 -10.63 -1.56
C ASP A 125 -4.58 -10.59 -0.78
N TYR A 126 -4.33 -11.55 0.10
CA TYR A 126 -3.09 -11.63 0.88
C TYR A 126 -1.88 -11.95 0.00
N ILE A 127 -2.03 -12.82 -1.00
CA ILE A 127 -0.92 -13.11 -1.93
C ILE A 127 -0.64 -11.86 -2.78
N ARG A 128 -1.65 -11.32 -3.47
CA ARG A 128 -1.45 -10.21 -4.41
C ARG A 128 -0.98 -8.90 -3.76
N MET A 129 -1.38 -8.61 -2.52
CA MET A 129 -0.97 -7.38 -1.82
C MET A 129 0.50 -7.38 -1.38
N LEU A 130 1.13 -8.55 -1.37
CA LEU A 130 2.54 -8.74 -1.03
C LEU A 130 3.39 -9.13 -2.24
N ASP A 131 2.78 -9.25 -3.43
CA ASP A 131 3.44 -9.63 -4.67
C ASP A 131 4.00 -8.39 -5.38
N ALA A 132 5.13 -7.92 -4.88
CA ALA A 132 5.92 -6.82 -5.44
C ALA A 132 7.40 -7.02 -5.12
N ASP A 133 8.27 -6.40 -5.90
CA ASP A 133 9.71 -6.41 -5.67
C ASP A 133 10.04 -5.87 -4.27
N ASN A 134 10.92 -6.57 -3.56
CA ASN A 134 11.36 -6.25 -2.20
C ASN A 134 10.29 -6.30 -1.11
N TYR A 135 9.12 -6.88 -1.38
CA TYR A 135 8.13 -7.17 -0.36
C TYR A 135 8.30 -8.61 0.15
N PRO A 136 8.04 -8.88 1.44
CA PRO A 136 7.95 -10.26 1.94
C PRO A 136 6.70 -10.91 1.35
N ASN A 137 6.85 -12.04 0.66
CA ASN A 137 5.71 -12.79 0.13
C ASN A 137 4.77 -13.29 1.24
N ALA A 138 3.50 -13.47 0.89
CA ALA A 138 2.57 -14.25 1.70
C ALA A 138 3.06 -15.69 1.84
N PHE A 139 2.82 -16.34 2.96
CA PHE A 139 3.42 -17.63 3.24
C PHE A 139 2.52 -18.56 4.08
N ILE A 140 2.91 -19.86 4.10
CA ILE A 140 2.47 -20.87 5.08
C ILE A 140 3.71 -21.57 5.62
N LYS A 141 3.71 -21.94 6.91
CA LYS A 141 4.72 -22.80 7.51
C LYS A 141 4.17 -24.21 7.67
N ILE A 142 4.89 -25.22 7.17
CA ILE A 142 4.54 -26.64 7.29
C ILE A 142 5.77 -27.41 7.76
N GLY A 143 5.77 -27.89 8.99
CA GLY A 143 6.92 -28.53 9.60
C GLY A 143 8.17 -27.63 9.52
N ASN A 144 9.23 -28.11 8.90
CA ASN A 144 10.48 -27.36 8.74
C ASN A 144 10.56 -26.61 7.40
N PHE A 145 9.43 -26.30 6.78
CA PHE A 145 9.39 -25.58 5.51
C PHE A 145 8.53 -24.31 5.63
N ARG A 146 8.99 -23.26 4.97
CA ARG A 146 8.23 -22.07 4.64
C ARG A 146 7.88 -22.12 3.14
N LEU A 147 6.63 -21.95 2.82
CA LEU A 147 6.10 -21.90 1.47
C LEU A 147 5.73 -20.45 1.17
N ASP A 148 6.46 -19.78 0.29
CA ASP A 148 6.14 -18.43 -0.16
C ASP A 148 5.30 -18.48 -1.43
N PHE A 149 4.27 -17.63 -1.49
CA PHE A 149 3.27 -17.58 -2.56
C PHE A 149 3.38 -16.28 -3.35
N SER A 150 3.28 -16.39 -4.68
CA SER A 150 3.27 -15.26 -5.61
C SER A 150 2.40 -15.55 -6.84
N SER A 151 2.16 -14.57 -7.68
CA SER A 151 1.47 -14.69 -8.97
C SER A 151 0.10 -15.36 -8.87
N ALA A 152 -0.67 -14.98 -7.84
CA ALA A 152 -2.00 -15.53 -7.62
C ALA A 152 -2.98 -15.13 -8.73
N LYS A 153 -3.80 -16.08 -9.15
CA LYS A 153 -4.90 -15.90 -10.11
C LYS A 153 -6.15 -16.56 -9.59
N ASN A 154 -7.29 -15.89 -9.75
CA ASN A 154 -8.59 -16.53 -9.51
C ASN A 154 -9.05 -17.18 -10.82
N VAL A 155 -9.25 -18.51 -10.79
CA VAL A 155 -9.73 -19.31 -11.93
C VAL A 155 -10.94 -20.08 -11.45
N ASP A 156 -12.13 -19.69 -11.90
CA ASP A 156 -13.40 -20.33 -11.57
C ASP A 156 -13.64 -20.47 -10.05
N GLY A 157 -13.30 -19.44 -9.27
CA GLY A 157 -13.44 -19.44 -7.81
C GLY A 157 -12.33 -20.18 -7.03
N ASN A 158 -11.36 -20.74 -7.76
CA ASN A 158 -10.16 -21.37 -7.18
C ASN A 158 -8.95 -20.47 -7.33
N ILE A 159 -8.03 -20.49 -6.35
CA ILE A 159 -6.79 -19.74 -6.43
C ILE A 159 -5.66 -20.62 -6.92
N GLN A 160 -5.03 -20.20 -8.02
CA GLN A 160 -3.78 -20.75 -8.51
C GLN A 160 -2.66 -19.77 -8.20
N ALA A 161 -1.54 -20.26 -7.68
CA ALA A 161 -0.38 -19.42 -7.35
C ALA A 161 0.93 -20.18 -7.59
N VAL A 162 2.00 -19.44 -7.76
CA VAL A 162 3.36 -19.99 -7.75
C VAL A 162 3.81 -20.15 -6.30
N VAL A 163 4.38 -21.32 -5.98
CA VAL A 163 4.86 -21.64 -4.63
C VAL A 163 6.37 -21.90 -4.66
N ARG A 164 7.10 -21.26 -3.75
CA ARG A 164 8.51 -21.49 -3.52
C ARG A 164 8.72 -22.09 -2.13
N PHE A 165 9.36 -23.25 -2.06
CA PHE A 165 9.69 -23.91 -0.80
C PHE A 165 11.05 -23.44 -0.29
N HIS A 166 11.10 -23.02 0.96
CA HIS A 166 12.32 -22.75 1.70
C HIS A 166 12.41 -23.67 2.90
N ARG A 167 13.60 -24.12 3.26
CA ARG A 167 13.81 -24.73 4.56
C ARG A 167 13.75 -23.61 5.59
N SER A 168 12.91 -23.75 6.61
CA SER A 168 12.95 -22.86 7.76
C SER A 168 14.28 -23.11 8.45
N ASP A 169 15.20 -22.13 8.43
CA ASP A 169 16.39 -22.21 9.26
C ASP A 169 15.91 -22.24 10.70
N ASN A 170 16.38 -23.23 11.47
CA ASN A 170 16.15 -23.26 12.91
C ASN A 170 16.96 -22.09 13.50
N ASP A 171 16.28 -20.97 13.83
CA ASP A 171 16.81 -19.97 14.74
C ASP A 171 16.86 -20.50 16.17
#